data_01d1b49947bcf7086baedf92a06f0a9c
#
_entry.id   01d1b49947bcf7086baedf92a06f0a9c
#
_cell.length_a   1.000
_cell.length_b   1.000
_cell.length_c   1.000
_cell.angle_alpha   90.00
_cell.angle_beta   90.00
_cell.angle_gamma   90.00
#
_symmetry.space_group_name_H-M   'P 1'
#
loop_
_entity.id
_entity.type
_entity.pdbx_description
1 polymer ?
#
loop_
_entity_poly.entity_id
_entity_poly.type
_entity_poly.pdbx_seq_one_letter_code
_entity_poly.pdbx_strand_id
1 'polypeptide(L)'
;MEQEGKGKVISSPRVYTSDRHQAKIVKGSQVPYQQSAGEGSTSTSFKEAALSLDVTPIVNDKGVLLDVILSKDEPDYSNAMNGVPPINTTSLTSRVFSPFGQTIALGGVYSDVDTDVVRSVPYLGKIPGFKWLFTSTSTVSTSTELVLFLTPVLVDMDVAQTHTQKRYLQGK
;
A
#
# COMPACT_ATOMS: atom_id res chain seq x y z
N MET A 1 -6.66 30.89 -0.89
CA MET A 1 -6.74 29.91 -1.99
C MET A 1 -6.88 28.55 -1.31
N GLU A 2 -7.96 27.86 -1.57
CA GLU A 2 -8.18 26.47 -1.16
C GLU A 2 -7.75 25.59 -2.33
N GLN A 3 -6.90 24.60 -2.07
CA GLN A 3 -6.45 23.65 -3.07
C GLN A 3 -6.81 22.26 -2.57
N GLU A 4 -7.77 21.62 -3.24
CA GLU A 4 -8.20 20.26 -2.95
C GLU A 4 -7.61 19.31 -3.97
N GLY A 5 -6.92 18.26 -3.52
CA GLY A 5 -6.36 17.20 -4.34
C GLY A 5 -6.92 15.85 -3.92
N LYS A 6 -7.57 15.12 -4.84
CA LYS A 6 -8.06 13.76 -4.61
C LYS A 6 -7.30 12.78 -5.48
N GLY A 7 -6.74 11.74 -4.86
CA GLY A 7 -6.05 10.66 -5.56
C GLY A 7 -6.62 9.30 -5.15
N LYS A 8 -6.72 8.37 -6.11
CA LYS A 8 -7.11 6.98 -5.84
C LYS A 8 -6.11 6.05 -6.50
N VAL A 9 -5.55 5.14 -5.70
CA VAL A 9 -4.65 4.08 -6.19
C VAL A 9 -5.31 2.74 -5.92
N ILE A 10 -5.38 1.88 -6.95
CA ILE A 10 -5.92 0.53 -6.83
C ILE A 10 -4.81 -0.44 -7.22
N SER A 11 -4.53 -1.40 -6.33
CA SER A 11 -3.61 -2.51 -6.57
C SER A 11 -4.37 -3.82 -6.40
N SER A 12 -4.32 -4.70 -7.40
CA SER A 12 -5.02 -5.99 -7.39
C SER A 12 -4.07 -7.13 -7.76
N PRO A 13 -3.28 -7.63 -6.80
CA PRO A 13 -2.46 -8.82 -7.01
C PRO A 13 -3.37 -10.05 -7.17
N ARG A 14 -2.93 -11.00 -8.01
CA ARG A 14 -3.64 -12.26 -8.23
C ARG A 14 -2.64 -13.40 -8.19
N VAL A 15 -3.00 -14.48 -7.54
CA VAL A 15 -2.17 -15.68 -7.44
C VAL A 15 -3.07 -16.91 -7.51
N TYR A 16 -2.56 -17.96 -8.13
CA TYR A 16 -3.22 -19.26 -8.22
C TYR A 16 -2.47 -20.26 -7.36
N THR A 17 -3.20 -21.07 -6.63
CA THR A 17 -2.62 -22.12 -5.80
C THR A 17 -3.59 -23.29 -5.66
N SER A 18 -3.06 -24.45 -5.28
CA SER A 18 -3.83 -25.63 -4.90
C SER A 18 -4.25 -25.59 -3.45
N ASP A 19 -5.20 -26.47 -3.07
CA ASP A 19 -5.60 -26.63 -1.68
C ASP A 19 -4.40 -26.92 -0.76
N ARG A 20 -4.31 -26.23 0.35
CA ARG A 20 -3.26 -26.34 1.38
C ARG A 20 -1.84 -26.05 0.90
N HIS A 21 -1.68 -25.38 -0.25
CA HIS A 21 -0.37 -24.95 -0.73
C HIS A 21 -0.26 -23.44 -0.65
N GLN A 22 0.83 -22.99 -0.05
CA GLN A 22 1.18 -21.59 0.03
C GLN A 22 1.56 -21.05 -1.35
N ALA A 23 1.04 -19.89 -1.70
CA ALA A 23 1.45 -19.15 -2.87
C ALA A 23 1.79 -17.71 -2.52
N LYS A 24 2.83 -17.20 -3.13
CA LYS A 24 3.33 -15.85 -2.92
C LYS A 24 3.52 -15.13 -4.24
N ILE A 25 3.04 -13.90 -4.32
CA ILE A 25 3.34 -12.97 -5.39
C ILE A 25 3.96 -11.70 -4.81
N VAL A 26 5.03 -11.23 -5.44
CA VAL A 26 5.73 -10.00 -5.06
C VAL A 26 5.90 -9.15 -6.30
N LYS A 27 5.55 -7.86 -6.19
CA LYS A 27 5.75 -6.87 -7.25
C LYS A 27 6.27 -5.58 -6.64
N GLY A 28 7.46 -5.14 -7.02
CA GLY A 28 8.06 -3.94 -6.47
C GLY A 28 9.34 -3.53 -7.14
N SER A 29 10.08 -2.66 -6.48
CA SER A 29 11.39 -2.17 -6.86
C SER A 29 12.36 -2.25 -5.68
N GLN A 30 13.64 -2.19 -5.97
CA GLN A 30 14.67 -2.10 -4.94
C GLN A 30 15.15 -0.66 -4.83
N VAL A 31 15.19 -0.15 -3.62
CA VAL A 31 15.68 1.20 -3.31
C VAL A 31 17.11 1.08 -2.80
N PRO A 32 18.09 1.75 -3.46
CA PRO A 32 19.46 1.74 -3.00
C PRO A 32 19.65 2.63 -1.76
N TYR A 33 20.35 2.12 -0.77
CA TYR A 33 20.76 2.83 0.43
C TYR A 33 22.29 2.87 0.51
N GLN A 34 22.85 4.05 0.68
CA GLN A 34 24.27 4.22 0.91
C GLN A 34 24.57 4.11 2.41
N GLN A 35 25.45 3.20 2.76
CA GLN A 35 25.97 3.06 4.11
C GLN A 35 27.46 3.43 4.13
N SER A 36 27.86 4.25 5.09
CA SER A 36 29.27 4.52 5.31
C SER A 36 29.92 3.26 5.90
N ALA A 37 30.89 2.72 5.19
CA ALA A 37 31.56 1.47 5.57
C ALA A 37 32.90 1.70 6.31
N GLY A 38 33.15 2.92 6.85
CA GLY A 38 34.39 3.28 7.49
C GLY A 38 35.51 3.68 6.48
N GLU A 39 36.54 4.42 6.95
CA GLU A 39 37.71 4.87 6.17
C GLU A 39 37.39 5.50 4.78
N GLY A 40 36.27 6.23 4.66
CA GLY A 40 35.90 6.90 3.40
C GLY A 40 35.31 5.98 2.32
N SER A 41 35.06 4.72 2.64
CA SER A 41 34.38 3.76 1.75
C SER A 41 32.89 3.82 1.93
N THR A 42 32.12 3.83 0.81
CA THR A 42 30.66 3.73 0.79
C THR A 42 30.24 2.36 0.26
N SER A 43 29.36 1.69 1.00
CA SER A 43 28.70 0.45 0.54
C SER A 43 27.26 0.78 0.17
N THR A 44 26.80 0.24 -0.94
CA THR A 44 25.39 0.36 -1.35
C THR A 44 24.67 -0.93 -1.00
N SER A 45 23.64 -0.83 -0.15
CA SER A 45 22.68 -1.90 0.12
C SER A 45 21.36 -1.60 -0.57
N PHE A 46 20.57 -2.64 -0.86
CA PHE A 46 19.28 -2.51 -1.49
C PHE A 46 18.20 -2.94 -0.51
N LYS A 47 17.14 -2.16 -0.42
CA LYS A 47 15.94 -2.51 0.33
C LYS A 47 14.77 -2.65 -0.63
N GLU A 48 14.03 -3.74 -0.49
CA GLU A 48 12.86 -4.01 -1.32
C GLU A 48 11.70 -3.12 -0.89
N ALA A 49 11.08 -2.46 -1.85
CA ALA A 49 9.84 -1.72 -1.71
C ALA A 49 8.80 -2.36 -2.64
N ALA A 50 7.94 -3.21 -2.07
CA ALA A 50 7.10 -4.10 -2.85
C ALA A 50 5.71 -4.30 -2.26
N LEU A 51 4.76 -4.60 -3.14
CA LEU A 51 3.50 -5.22 -2.79
C LEU A 51 3.69 -6.74 -2.79
N SER A 52 3.49 -7.38 -1.65
CA SER A 52 3.54 -8.84 -1.52
C SER A 52 2.21 -9.38 -0.99
N LEU A 53 1.73 -10.43 -1.60
CA LEU A 53 0.59 -11.23 -1.16
C LEU A 53 1.06 -12.66 -0.97
N ASP A 54 0.88 -13.18 0.23
CA ASP A 54 1.12 -14.56 0.60
C ASP A 54 -0.20 -15.16 1.07
N VAL A 55 -0.61 -16.28 0.49
CA VAL A 55 -1.89 -16.89 0.79
C VAL A 55 -1.79 -18.41 0.85
N THR A 56 -2.44 -19.00 1.87
CA THR A 56 -2.58 -20.44 2.01
C THR A 56 -4.07 -20.76 2.14
N PRO A 57 -4.69 -21.39 1.14
CA PRO A 57 -6.09 -21.78 1.20
C PRO A 57 -6.27 -23.15 1.83
N ILE A 58 -7.40 -23.34 2.53
CA ILE A 58 -7.94 -24.63 2.95
C ILE A 58 -9.36 -24.72 2.42
N VAL A 59 -9.55 -25.55 1.42
CA VAL A 59 -10.83 -25.68 0.70
C VAL A 59 -11.78 -26.60 1.47
N ASN A 60 -13.04 -26.16 1.61
CA ASN A 60 -14.13 -26.91 2.18
C ASN A 60 -15.35 -26.87 1.22
N ASP A 61 -16.33 -27.72 1.45
CA ASP A 61 -17.56 -27.80 0.64
C ASP A 61 -18.36 -26.47 0.56
N LYS A 62 -18.25 -25.63 1.58
CA LYS A 62 -18.99 -24.37 1.71
C LYS A 62 -18.20 -23.13 1.31
N GLY A 63 -16.91 -23.26 1.06
CA GLY A 63 -16.01 -22.14 0.79
C GLY A 63 -14.56 -22.46 1.11
N VAL A 64 -13.78 -21.43 1.32
CA VAL A 64 -12.35 -21.56 1.58
C VAL A 64 -11.95 -20.78 2.83
N LEU A 65 -11.17 -21.41 3.69
CA LEU A 65 -10.47 -20.74 4.77
C LEU A 65 -9.11 -20.28 4.23
N LEU A 66 -8.82 -19.01 4.38
CA LEU A 66 -7.62 -18.37 3.82
C LEU A 66 -6.77 -17.80 4.95
N ASP A 67 -5.52 -18.25 5.00
CA ASP A 67 -4.46 -17.56 5.74
C ASP A 67 -3.81 -16.56 4.77
N VAL A 68 -3.91 -15.26 5.08
CA VAL A 68 -3.49 -14.17 4.19
C VAL A 68 -2.49 -13.29 4.91
N ILE A 69 -1.35 -13.05 4.26
CA ILE A 69 -0.39 -12.02 4.65
C ILE A 69 -0.24 -11.09 3.44
N LEU A 70 -0.59 -9.83 3.65
CA LEU A 70 -0.45 -8.77 2.66
C LEU A 70 0.51 -7.73 3.21
N SER A 71 1.52 -7.34 2.43
CA SER A 71 2.40 -6.23 2.74
C SER A 71 2.53 -5.31 1.54
N LYS A 72 2.44 -4.02 1.78
CA LYS A 72 2.69 -2.97 0.80
C LYS A 72 3.76 -2.03 1.37
N ASP A 73 4.90 -2.01 0.71
CA ASP A 73 6.01 -1.12 1.00
C ASP A 73 6.14 -0.09 -0.12
N GLU A 74 6.09 1.18 0.22
CA GLU A 74 6.08 2.30 -0.74
C GLU A 74 7.13 3.34 -0.35
N PRO A 75 8.10 3.64 -1.26
CA PRO A 75 9.13 4.64 -0.96
C PRO A 75 8.53 6.04 -1.07
N ASP A 76 8.79 6.87 -0.08
CA ASP A 76 8.36 8.26 -0.04
C ASP A 76 9.50 9.19 -0.51
N TYR A 77 9.50 9.48 -1.79
CA TYR A 77 10.50 10.38 -2.38
C TYR A 77 10.31 11.85 -2.00
N SER A 78 9.13 12.23 -1.49
CA SER A 78 8.84 13.61 -1.07
C SER A 78 9.55 13.96 0.24
N ASN A 79 9.77 12.96 1.10
CA ASN A 79 10.45 13.08 2.37
C ASN A 79 11.85 12.45 2.37
N ALA A 80 12.50 12.37 1.19
CA ALA A 80 13.82 11.80 1.08
C ALA A 80 14.86 12.61 1.87
N MET A 81 15.65 11.94 2.71
CA MET A 81 16.74 12.52 3.47
C MET A 81 18.07 12.09 2.85
N ASN A 82 18.90 13.07 2.46
CA ASN A 82 20.19 12.82 1.76
C ASN A 82 20.05 11.91 0.52
N GLY A 83 18.93 12.05 -0.23
CA GLY A 83 18.66 11.23 -1.40
C GLY A 83 18.10 9.83 -1.11
N VAL A 84 17.88 9.51 0.16
CA VAL A 84 17.33 8.21 0.60
C VAL A 84 15.88 8.39 1.04
N PRO A 85 14.88 7.80 0.34
CA PRO A 85 13.50 7.90 0.73
C PRO A 85 13.19 6.95 1.91
N PRO A 86 12.39 7.39 2.89
CA PRO A 86 11.81 6.46 3.85
C PRO A 86 10.83 5.50 3.15
N ILE A 87 10.62 4.32 3.72
CA ILE A 87 9.67 3.34 3.21
C ILE A 87 8.47 3.27 4.14
N ASN A 88 7.31 3.60 3.60
CA ASN A 88 6.04 3.46 4.29
C ASN A 88 5.55 2.02 4.12
N THR A 89 5.43 1.31 5.23
CA THR A 89 5.01 -0.10 5.24
C THR A 89 3.59 -0.22 5.77
N THR A 90 2.74 -0.91 5.03
CA THR A 90 1.42 -1.35 5.48
C THR A 90 1.35 -2.85 5.39
N SER A 91 1.04 -3.53 6.49
CA SER A 91 0.93 -4.99 6.52
C SER A 91 -0.36 -5.43 7.21
N LEU A 92 -0.93 -6.52 6.70
CA LEU A 92 -2.09 -7.20 7.26
C LEU A 92 -1.81 -8.69 7.32
N THR A 93 -2.07 -9.30 8.47
CA THR A 93 -2.10 -10.76 8.63
C THR A 93 -3.48 -11.15 9.15
N SER A 94 -4.18 -12.00 8.43
CA SER A 94 -5.54 -12.39 8.77
C SER A 94 -5.84 -13.83 8.37
N ARG A 95 -6.73 -14.47 9.14
CA ARG A 95 -7.32 -15.76 8.81
C ARG A 95 -8.83 -15.59 8.67
N VAL A 96 -9.34 -15.82 7.46
CA VAL A 96 -10.75 -15.55 7.16
C VAL A 96 -11.36 -16.71 6.38
N PHE A 97 -12.64 -16.95 6.61
CA PHE A 97 -13.45 -17.85 5.81
C PHE A 97 -14.26 -17.04 4.80
N SER A 98 -14.25 -17.46 3.54
CA SER A 98 -15.06 -16.85 2.47
C SER A 98 -15.73 -17.92 1.61
N PRO A 99 -16.99 -17.75 1.27
CA PRO A 99 -17.63 -18.52 0.21
C PRO A 99 -16.93 -18.23 -1.13
N PHE A 100 -16.97 -19.18 -2.06
CA PHE A 100 -16.37 -18.99 -3.38
C PHE A 100 -17.07 -17.88 -4.16
N GLY A 101 -16.28 -17.05 -4.84
CA GLY A 101 -16.76 -15.96 -5.68
C GLY A 101 -17.27 -14.74 -4.92
N GLN A 102 -17.28 -14.74 -3.60
CA GLN A 102 -17.67 -13.58 -2.80
C GLN A 102 -16.48 -12.72 -2.41
N THR A 103 -16.65 -11.41 -2.53
CA THR A 103 -15.66 -10.45 -2.07
C THR A 103 -15.89 -10.15 -0.59
N ILE A 104 -14.86 -10.31 0.21
CA ILE A 104 -14.88 -9.97 1.64
C ILE A 104 -13.91 -8.83 1.91
N ALA A 105 -14.25 -7.97 2.85
CA ALA A 105 -13.33 -6.97 3.39
C ALA A 105 -12.48 -7.63 4.47
N LEU A 106 -11.15 -7.60 4.29
CA LEU A 106 -10.19 -8.12 5.27
C LEU A 106 -9.94 -7.13 6.40
N GLY A 107 -10.04 -5.85 6.10
CA GLY A 107 -9.77 -4.75 7.02
C GLY A 107 -9.47 -3.46 6.30
N GLY A 108 -9.18 -2.43 7.06
CA GLY A 108 -8.80 -1.14 6.53
C GLY A 108 -8.17 -0.27 7.60
N VAL A 109 -7.52 0.80 7.15
CA VAL A 109 -6.93 1.83 8.00
C VAL A 109 -7.46 3.17 7.51
N TYR A 110 -8.01 3.94 8.41
CA TYR A 110 -8.35 5.34 8.19
C TYR A 110 -7.42 6.20 9.03
N SER A 111 -6.81 7.18 8.40
CA SER A 111 -5.94 8.15 9.07
C SER A 111 -6.36 9.55 8.65
N ASP A 112 -6.55 10.42 9.62
CA ASP A 112 -6.87 11.82 9.42
C ASP A 112 -5.88 12.67 10.21
N VAL A 113 -5.19 13.56 9.51
CA VAL A 113 -4.13 14.39 10.08
C VAL A 113 -4.42 15.86 9.76
N ASP A 114 -4.74 16.63 10.78
CA ASP A 114 -4.89 18.06 10.68
C ASP A 114 -3.64 18.74 11.22
N THR A 115 -3.05 19.59 10.40
CA THR A 115 -1.86 20.36 10.76
C THR A 115 -2.15 21.84 10.63
N ASP A 116 -2.16 22.55 11.75
CA ASP A 116 -2.28 23.99 11.79
C ASP A 116 -0.91 24.66 11.88
N VAL A 117 -0.54 25.37 10.82
CA VAL A 117 0.68 26.17 10.80
C VAL A 117 0.33 27.64 11.02
N VAL A 118 0.64 28.15 12.22
CA VAL A 118 0.46 29.55 12.55
C VAL A 118 1.77 30.30 12.36
N ARG A 119 1.81 31.23 11.42
CA ARG A 119 2.93 32.13 11.19
C ARG A 119 2.55 33.51 11.70
N SER A 120 3.27 34.01 12.71
CA SER A 120 3.05 35.35 13.26
C SER A 120 4.34 36.15 13.33
N VAL A 121 4.24 37.46 13.14
CA VAL A 121 5.39 38.36 13.35
C VAL A 121 5.62 38.49 14.86
N PRO A 122 6.86 38.23 15.36
CA PRO A 122 7.17 38.40 16.78
C PRO A 122 6.81 39.82 17.24
N TYR A 123 6.29 39.93 18.46
CA TYR A 123 5.80 41.16 19.10
C TYR A 123 4.52 41.76 18.50
N LEU A 124 4.36 41.85 17.17
CA LEU A 124 3.18 42.47 16.52
C LEU A 124 1.98 41.52 16.48
N GLY A 125 2.18 40.22 16.40
CA GLY A 125 1.12 39.20 16.43
C GLY A 125 0.43 39.03 17.79
N LYS A 126 0.92 39.68 18.86
CA LYS A 126 0.34 39.65 20.23
C LYS A 126 -0.50 40.89 20.57
N ILE A 127 -0.58 41.89 19.68
CA ILE A 127 -1.34 43.11 19.95
C ILE A 127 -2.82 42.83 19.79
N PRO A 128 -3.64 43.03 20.85
CA PRO A 128 -5.07 42.86 20.76
C PRO A 128 -5.67 43.87 19.78
N GLY A 129 -6.52 43.43 18.86
CA GLY A 129 -7.15 44.22 17.80
C GLY A 129 -6.45 44.23 16.46
N PHE A 130 -5.14 43.92 16.36
CA PHE A 130 -4.38 43.87 15.09
C PHE A 130 -3.80 42.51 14.75
N LYS A 131 -4.08 41.50 15.59
CA LYS A 131 -3.57 40.11 15.42
C LYS A 131 -3.81 39.55 14.01
N TRP A 132 -4.97 39.82 13.42
CA TRP A 132 -5.38 39.32 12.12
C TRP A 132 -4.52 39.86 10.95
N LEU A 133 -3.91 41.05 11.10
CA LEU A 133 -3.01 41.66 10.10
C LEU A 133 -1.61 41.03 10.10
N PHE A 134 -1.17 40.47 11.23
CA PHE A 134 0.20 39.97 11.45
C PHE A 134 0.26 38.49 11.75
N THR A 135 -0.85 37.76 11.59
CA THR A 135 -0.93 36.29 11.78
C THR A 135 -1.54 35.66 10.54
N SER A 136 -0.83 34.72 9.94
CA SER A 136 -1.36 33.87 8.89
C SER A 136 -1.50 32.45 9.43
N THR A 137 -2.68 31.89 9.36
CA THR A 137 -2.96 30.51 9.72
C THR A 137 -3.17 29.71 8.44
N SER A 138 -2.44 28.63 8.28
CA SER A 138 -2.61 27.66 7.21
C SER A 138 -2.95 26.31 7.83
N THR A 139 -4.15 25.81 7.55
CA THR A 139 -4.59 24.48 7.96
C THR A 139 -4.38 23.53 6.78
N VAL A 140 -3.65 22.45 7.02
CA VAL A 140 -3.48 21.35 6.05
C VAL A 140 -4.13 20.12 6.66
N SER A 141 -5.20 19.65 6.02
CA SER A 141 -5.90 18.43 6.39
C SER A 141 -5.56 17.33 5.38
N THR A 142 -5.08 16.19 5.87
CA THR A 142 -4.73 15.03 5.04
C THR A 142 -5.49 13.82 5.56
N SER A 143 -6.45 13.34 4.77
CA SER A 143 -7.21 12.13 5.06
C SER A 143 -6.76 11.01 4.14
N THR A 144 -6.42 9.87 4.74
CA THR A 144 -6.00 8.67 4.01
C THR A 144 -6.87 7.49 4.42
N GLU A 145 -7.46 6.84 3.44
CA GLU A 145 -8.25 5.63 3.64
C GLU A 145 -7.65 4.48 2.83
N LEU A 146 -7.41 3.36 3.47
CA LEU A 146 -7.00 2.10 2.85
C LEU A 146 -8.01 1.02 3.20
N VAL A 147 -8.56 0.35 2.19
CA VAL A 147 -9.47 -0.79 2.37
C VAL A 147 -8.94 -1.97 1.58
N LEU A 148 -8.92 -3.13 2.22
CA LEU A 148 -8.40 -4.38 1.69
C LEU A 148 -9.55 -5.35 1.42
N PHE A 149 -9.68 -5.79 0.16
CA PHE A 149 -10.68 -6.76 -0.27
C PHE A 149 -10.01 -8.02 -0.79
N LEU A 150 -10.66 -9.16 -0.57
CA LEU A 150 -10.24 -10.45 -1.08
C LEU A 150 -11.42 -11.17 -1.73
N THR A 151 -11.17 -11.79 -2.88
CA THR A 151 -12.16 -12.59 -3.61
C THR A 151 -11.54 -13.93 -3.99
N PRO A 152 -11.87 -15.03 -3.29
CA PRO A 152 -11.43 -16.36 -3.69
C PRO A 152 -12.32 -16.90 -4.81
N VAL A 153 -11.70 -17.46 -5.84
CA VAL A 153 -12.38 -18.08 -6.97
C VAL A 153 -11.87 -19.50 -7.13
N LEU A 154 -12.79 -20.47 -7.18
CA LEU A 154 -12.45 -21.83 -7.54
C LEU A 154 -12.25 -21.89 -9.06
N VAL A 155 -11.07 -22.34 -9.51
CA VAL A 155 -10.76 -22.51 -10.92
C VAL A 155 -10.68 -24.00 -11.22
N ASP A 156 -11.57 -24.49 -12.10
CA ASP A 156 -11.49 -25.85 -12.60
C ASP A 156 -10.38 -25.92 -13.65
N MET A 157 -9.48 -26.90 -13.53
CA MET A 157 -8.32 -27.03 -14.41
C MET A 157 -8.70 -27.29 -15.88
N ASP A 158 -9.85 -27.91 -16.13
CA ASP A 158 -10.33 -28.15 -17.49
C ASP A 158 -10.68 -26.87 -18.26
N VAL A 159 -11.16 -25.85 -17.55
CA VAL A 159 -11.52 -24.55 -18.15
C VAL A 159 -10.27 -23.69 -18.40
N ALA A 160 -9.25 -23.81 -17.55
CA ALA A 160 -8.02 -23.01 -17.67
C ALA A 160 -7.23 -23.37 -18.93
N GLN A 161 -7.19 -24.64 -19.32
CA GLN A 161 -6.49 -25.09 -20.53
C GLN A 161 -7.17 -24.61 -21.81
N THR A 162 -8.49 -24.53 -21.83
CA THR A 162 -9.27 -24.07 -22.99
C THR A 162 -9.09 -22.58 -23.27
N HIS A 163 -8.94 -21.76 -22.26
CA HIS A 163 -8.69 -20.31 -22.44
C HIS A 163 -7.27 -20.00 -22.91
N THR A 164 -6.29 -20.77 -22.50
CA THR A 164 -4.89 -20.60 -22.92
C THR A 164 -4.73 -21.00 -24.40
N GLN A 165 -5.34 -22.10 -24.83
CA GLN A 165 -5.28 -22.53 -26.24
C GLN A 165 -5.99 -21.55 -27.18
N LYS A 166 -7.14 -20.99 -26.80
CA LYS A 166 -7.84 -19.98 -27.64
C LYS A 166 -7.01 -18.72 -27.87
N ARG A 167 -6.22 -18.27 -26.89
CA ARG A 167 -5.35 -17.10 -27.07
C ARG A 167 -4.19 -17.36 -28.04
N TYR A 168 -3.62 -18.57 -28.04
CA TYR A 168 -2.55 -18.94 -28.98
C TYR A 168 -3.05 -19.08 -30.42
N LEU A 169 -4.30 -19.45 -30.62
CA LEU A 169 -4.90 -19.61 -31.94
C LEU A 169 -5.41 -18.30 -32.57
N GLN A 170 -5.65 -17.28 -31.80
CA GLN A 170 -6.11 -15.97 -32.30
C GLN A 170 -4.97 -14.94 -32.51
N GLY A 171 -3.73 -15.30 -32.19
CA GLY A 171 -2.54 -14.45 -32.35
C GLY A 171 -1.66 -14.79 -33.53
N LYS A 172 -2.19 -15.50 -34.57
CA LYS A 172 -1.50 -15.71 -35.86
C LYS A 172 -2.19 -14.94 -36.96
#